data_46465f01cc4f068dbe28e8eacc12189c
#
_entry.id   46465f01cc4f068dbe28e8eacc12189c
#
_cell.length_a   1.000
_cell.length_b   1.000
_cell.length_c   1.000
_cell.angle_alpha   90.00
_cell.angle_beta   90.00
_cell.angle_gamma   90.00
#
_symmetry.space_group_name_H-M   'P 1'
#
loop_
_entity.id
_entity.type
_entity.pdbx_description
1 polymer ?
#
loop_
_entity_poly.entity_id
_entity_poly.type
_entity_poly.pdbx_seq_one_letter_code
_entity_poly.pdbx_strand_id
1 'polypeptide(L)'
;MELKRDLIAAIDAGTTGTRCCIIDKDGNTVASGYYPTTTFYPRPGLVEQDPYAFIDLTFRAVETAVSSDGIDPKDILGLCITVQRNSFVPMDEDGRFLTNMIIWQDQRGEEAHPWMLECLQNAGMTLDDFYQRNGQPFGSFQFGFKGLWLRHFREDIYQKTYKYVTPLAYLSHAFGAEDYTEENNNLSFWLVADADRQEIDPELCRVFDIRPDIFPRAVTPGTRIGSVSAEAARRCGLLEGTPIYAGSGDQNCGALGAGNYGTTDIMSLCMGTAGLCIAYSPVPIRHPRGMCQIQGHPAGGYLMETHSSSCMSSYRWAENLLYNPKDCSTHVMGAEAMKAPVGSNGVLFLPWLQGAACPHYDDAARGAYIGMSLGNDRSDLARSTMEGICFENRMMLDTLMEADIPAAENLRVIGGAANNDFWNQMQADIYGLPVEVITARESTALGAAIVGSVASGIYSSYKEASDHMTHVLRRYTPNEKNVEKYIEIFDIWDSCYDGLCQGAFKEIYQYQKEVKN
;
A
#
# COMPACT_ATOMS: atom_id res chain seq x y z
N MET A 1 42.95 -0.07 -6.99
CA MET A 1 42.14 -0.16 -5.75
C MET A 1 40.72 0.16 -6.20
N GLU A 2 39.93 -0.89 -6.47
CA GLU A 2 38.50 -0.69 -6.76
C GLU A 2 37.87 -0.02 -5.54
N LEU A 3 37.15 1.08 -5.77
CA LEU A 3 36.39 1.76 -4.72
C LEU A 3 35.31 0.78 -4.24
N LYS A 4 35.39 0.36 -2.97
CA LYS A 4 34.35 -0.42 -2.31
C LYS A 4 33.04 0.34 -2.44
N ARG A 5 32.00 -0.31 -3.01
CA ARG A 5 30.67 0.27 -3.11
C ARG A 5 29.89 -0.12 -1.85
N ASP A 6 29.21 0.86 -1.24
CA ASP A 6 28.29 0.58 -0.14
C ASP A 6 26.90 0.33 -0.74
N LEU A 7 26.51 -0.94 -0.82
CA LEU A 7 25.29 -1.42 -1.45
C LEU A 7 24.32 -2.01 -0.43
N ILE A 8 23.03 -1.84 -0.66
CA ILE A 8 21.96 -2.52 0.07
C ILE A 8 21.16 -3.38 -0.92
N ALA A 9 20.93 -4.64 -0.58
CA ALA A 9 19.95 -5.48 -1.25
C ALA A 9 18.56 -5.21 -0.63
N ALA A 10 17.68 -4.59 -1.38
CA ALA A 10 16.32 -4.26 -0.96
C ALA A 10 15.33 -5.20 -1.66
N ILE A 11 14.61 -6.02 -0.89
CA ILE A 11 13.52 -6.86 -1.39
C ILE A 11 12.21 -6.10 -1.25
N ASP A 12 11.46 -5.99 -2.34
CA ASP A 12 10.06 -5.58 -2.38
C ASP A 12 9.21 -6.80 -2.77
N ALA A 13 8.63 -7.44 -1.77
CA ALA A 13 7.80 -8.64 -1.93
C ALA A 13 6.31 -8.25 -2.01
N GLY A 14 5.91 -7.77 -3.18
CA GLY A 14 4.58 -7.20 -3.44
C GLY A 14 3.54 -8.21 -3.92
N THR A 15 2.32 -7.75 -4.16
CA THR A 15 1.17 -8.58 -4.56
C THR A 15 1.33 -9.19 -5.96
N THR A 16 1.81 -8.42 -6.92
CA THR A 16 1.93 -8.85 -8.32
C THR A 16 3.24 -9.53 -8.64
N GLY A 17 4.22 -9.42 -7.76
CA GLY A 17 5.54 -10.01 -7.93
C GLY A 17 6.49 -9.62 -6.81
N THR A 18 7.60 -10.31 -6.77
CA THR A 18 8.70 -10.04 -5.86
C THR A 18 9.87 -9.46 -6.65
N ARG A 19 10.48 -8.42 -6.10
CA ARG A 19 11.61 -7.71 -6.69
C ARG A 19 12.76 -7.63 -5.69
N CYS A 20 13.99 -7.75 -6.17
CA CYS A 20 15.16 -7.32 -5.44
C CYS A 20 15.86 -6.21 -6.24
N CYS A 21 16.16 -5.10 -5.57
CA CYS A 21 16.98 -4.02 -6.10
C CYS A 21 18.29 -3.97 -5.31
N ILE A 22 19.41 -3.93 -6.01
CA ILE A 22 20.69 -3.55 -5.41
C ILE A 22 20.82 -2.05 -5.56
N ILE A 23 20.86 -1.34 -4.45
CA ILE A 23 20.80 0.13 -4.41
C ILE A 23 22.08 0.66 -3.77
N ASP A 24 22.70 1.64 -4.43
CA ASP A 24 23.89 2.31 -3.93
C ASP A 24 23.54 3.42 -2.92
N LYS A 25 24.59 3.98 -2.28
CA LYS A 25 24.44 5.05 -1.30
C LYS A 25 23.79 6.33 -1.86
N ASP A 26 23.82 6.53 -3.19
CA ASP A 26 23.23 7.70 -3.83
C ASP A 26 21.78 7.45 -4.29
N GLY A 27 21.19 6.27 -3.91
CA GLY A 27 19.81 5.89 -4.22
C GLY A 27 19.61 5.34 -5.63
N ASN A 28 20.69 5.08 -6.38
CA ASN A 28 20.56 4.49 -7.70
C ASN A 28 20.38 2.99 -7.62
N THR A 29 19.40 2.45 -8.35
CA THR A 29 19.29 1.02 -8.58
C THR A 29 20.36 0.59 -9.58
N VAL A 30 21.40 -0.13 -9.11
CA VAL A 30 22.52 -0.59 -9.94
C VAL A 30 22.29 -1.97 -10.53
N ALA A 31 21.43 -2.78 -9.93
CA ALA A 31 20.96 -4.05 -10.47
C ALA A 31 19.56 -4.38 -9.94
N SER A 32 18.79 -5.20 -10.66
CA SER A 32 17.50 -5.68 -10.17
C SER A 32 17.11 -7.02 -10.76
N GLY A 33 16.35 -7.80 -9.98
CA GLY A 33 15.65 -8.99 -10.43
C GLY A 33 14.17 -8.89 -10.08
N TYR A 34 13.30 -9.40 -10.96
CA TYR A 34 11.84 -9.38 -10.77
C TYR A 34 11.20 -10.68 -11.25
N TYR A 35 10.31 -11.23 -10.45
CA TYR A 35 9.50 -12.39 -10.81
C TYR A 35 8.04 -12.16 -10.41
N PRO A 36 7.08 -12.38 -11.34
CA PRO A 36 5.66 -12.25 -11.05
C PRO A 36 5.18 -13.39 -10.16
N THR A 37 4.27 -13.09 -9.25
CA THR A 37 3.58 -14.07 -8.39
C THR A 37 2.30 -14.58 -9.07
N THR A 38 1.86 -15.77 -8.66
CA THR A 38 0.57 -16.33 -9.09
C THR A 38 -0.44 -16.12 -7.98
N THR A 39 -1.58 -15.52 -8.34
CA THR A 39 -2.71 -15.34 -7.43
C THR A 39 -3.81 -16.31 -7.77
N PHE A 40 -4.36 -16.99 -6.76
CA PHE A 40 -5.44 -17.94 -6.88
C PHE A 40 -6.76 -17.33 -6.40
N TYR A 41 -7.84 -17.67 -7.07
CA TYR A 41 -9.20 -17.25 -6.74
C TYR A 41 -10.07 -18.50 -6.51
N PRO A 42 -9.97 -19.15 -5.33
CA PRO A 42 -10.65 -20.43 -5.07
C PRO A 42 -12.18 -20.35 -5.19
N ARG A 43 -12.75 -19.22 -4.76
CA ARG A 43 -14.16 -18.84 -4.88
C ARG A 43 -14.27 -17.32 -5.00
N PRO A 44 -15.40 -16.77 -5.48
CA PRO A 44 -15.61 -15.32 -5.46
C PRO A 44 -15.35 -14.75 -4.06
N GLY A 45 -14.57 -13.68 -3.99
CA GLY A 45 -14.16 -13.02 -2.75
C GLY A 45 -12.96 -13.65 -2.04
N LEU A 46 -12.50 -14.85 -2.41
CA LEU A 46 -11.29 -15.45 -1.85
C LEU A 46 -10.08 -15.21 -2.76
N VAL A 47 -8.99 -14.71 -2.17
CA VAL A 47 -7.76 -14.38 -2.91
C VAL A 47 -6.54 -14.86 -2.14
N GLU A 48 -5.79 -15.76 -2.74
CA GLU A 48 -4.71 -16.48 -2.09
C GLU A 48 -3.45 -16.56 -2.96
N GLN A 49 -2.30 -16.74 -2.30
CA GLN A 49 -1.02 -17.01 -2.97
C GLN A 49 -0.31 -18.18 -2.27
N ASP A 50 0.51 -18.93 -3.03
CA ASP A 50 1.31 -20.01 -2.47
C ASP A 50 2.56 -19.44 -1.76
N PRO A 51 2.69 -19.58 -0.43
CA PRO A 51 3.80 -19.01 0.32
C PRO A 51 5.15 -19.69 -0.02
N TYR A 52 5.16 -20.97 -0.41
CA TYR A 52 6.39 -21.65 -0.82
C TYR A 52 6.89 -21.15 -2.17
N ALA A 53 5.99 -21.01 -3.14
CA ALA A 53 6.31 -20.39 -4.43
C ALA A 53 6.78 -18.94 -4.25
N PHE A 54 6.18 -18.19 -3.32
CA PHE A 54 6.56 -16.82 -3.01
C PHE A 54 8.01 -16.73 -2.48
N ILE A 55 8.40 -17.64 -1.60
CA ILE A 55 9.79 -17.77 -1.12
C ILE A 55 10.74 -18.04 -2.29
N ASP A 56 10.44 -19.04 -3.13
CA ASP A 56 11.31 -19.42 -4.25
C ASP A 56 11.49 -18.28 -5.27
N LEU A 57 10.42 -17.56 -5.60
CA LEU A 57 10.48 -16.41 -6.49
C LEU A 57 11.30 -15.27 -5.89
N THR A 58 11.22 -15.07 -4.57
CA THR A 58 12.03 -14.06 -3.87
C THR A 58 13.51 -14.41 -3.93
N PHE A 59 13.89 -15.67 -3.69
CA PHE A 59 15.28 -16.12 -3.86
C PHE A 59 15.80 -15.90 -5.28
N ARG A 60 14.98 -16.21 -6.30
CA ARG A 60 15.34 -15.98 -7.71
C ARG A 60 15.51 -14.50 -8.04
N ALA A 61 14.68 -13.63 -7.45
CA ALA A 61 14.81 -12.19 -7.63
C ALA A 61 16.13 -11.66 -7.06
N VAL A 62 16.53 -12.16 -5.88
CA VAL A 62 17.81 -11.82 -5.26
C VAL A 62 18.97 -12.38 -6.09
N GLU A 63 18.93 -13.66 -6.48
CA GLU A 63 19.95 -14.29 -7.31
C GLU A 63 20.19 -13.51 -8.60
N THR A 64 19.11 -13.14 -9.32
CA THR A 64 19.19 -12.35 -10.55
C THR A 64 19.86 -11.00 -10.31
N ALA A 65 19.48 -10.29 -9.24
CA ALA A 65 20.05 -8.98 -8.92
C ALA A 65 21.54 -9.07 -8.54
N VAL A 66 21.89 -10.04 -7.69
CA VAL A 66 23.27 -10.23 -7.20
C VAL A 66 24.22 -10.75 -8.30
N SER A 67 23.70 -11.56 -9.24
CA SER A 67 24.49 -12.11 -10.35
C SER A 67 24.66 -11.14 -11.53
N SER A 68 24.14 -9.91 -11.42
CA SER A 68 24.27 -8.90 -12.47
C SER A 68 25.70 -8.40 -12.61
N ASP A 69 26.11 -8.06 -13.84
CA ASP A 69 27.44 -7.54 -14.11
C ASP A 69 27.78 -6.31 -13.25
N GLY A 70 28.98 -6.32 -12.67
CA GLY A 70 29.50 -5.24 -11.85
C GLY A 70 28.99 -5.22 -10.39
N ILE A 71 28.30 -6.25 -9.93
CA ILE A 71 27.95 -6.46 -8.54
C ILE A 71 28.97 -7.43 -7.89
N ASP A 72 29.65 -6.96 -6.84
CA ASP A 72 30.42 -7.84 -5.95
C ASP A 72 29.59 -8.04 -4.67
N PRO A 73 29.20 -9.29 -4.32
CA PRO A 73 28.45 -9.55 -3.08
C PRO A 73 29.13 -9.03 -1.81
N LYS A 74 30.46 -8.81 -1.83
CA LYS A 74 31.22 -8.23 -0.70
C LYS A 74 30.88 -6.77 -0.44
N ASP A 75 30.35 -6.07 -1.42
CA ASP A 75 29.94 -4.67 -1.30
C ASP A 75 28.52 -4.51 -0.76
N ILE A 76 27.75 -5.63 -0.65
CA ILE A 76 26.39 -5.64 -0.11
C ILE A 76 26.46 -5.72 1.42
N LEU A 77 26.16 -4.61 2.09
CA LEU A 77 26.29 -4.44 3.54
C LEU A 77 25.09 -4.97 4.32
N GLY A 78 23.97 -5.23 3.64
CA GLY A 78 22.79 -5.78 4.27
C GLY A 78 21.68 -6.11 3.29
N LEU A 79 20.77 -6.97 3.75
CA LEU A 79 19.51 -7.33 3.12
C LEU A 79 18.39 -6.70 3.92
N CYS A 80 17.56 -5.86 3.30
CA CYS A 80 16.38 -5.27 3.91
C CYS A 80 15.11 -5.70 3.15
N ILE A 81 14.07 -6.14 3.87
CA ILE A 81 12.88 -6.76 3.28
C ILE A 81 11.67 -5.90 3.58
N THR A 82 10.99 -5.43 2.53
CA THR A 82 9.65 -4.84 2.60
C THR A 82 8.65 -5.74 1.90
N VAL A 83 7.40 -5.72 2.34
CA VAL A 83 6.40 -6.70 1.94
C VAL A 83 5.02 -6.07 1.75
N GLN A 84 4.16 -6.71 0.94
CA GLN A 84 2.74 -6.38 0.89
C GLN A 84 2.11 -6.49 2.28
N ARG A 85 1.32 -5.49 2.65
CA ARG A 85 0.60 -5.45 3.92
C ARG A 85 -0.67 -6.29 3.88
N ASN A 86 -1.30 -6.51 5.02
CA ASN A 86 -2.59 -7.20 5.18
C ASN A 86 -2.62 -8.61 4.57
N SER A 87 -1.46 -9.29 4.57
CA SER A 87 -1.27 -10.65 4.04
C SER A 87 -0.55 -11.51 5.06
N PHE A 88 -1.05 -12.72 5.31
CA PHE A 88 -0.45 -13.65 6.28
C PHE A 88 -0.79 -15.11 5.97
N VAL A 89 -0.10 -16.02 6.61
CA VAL A 89 -0.38 -17.46 6.57
C VAL A 89 -0.31 -18.06 7.98
N PRO A 90 -1.28 -18.90 8.39
CA PRO A 90 -1.19 -19.69 9.60
C PRO A 90 -0.12 -20.79 9.44
N MET A 91 0.75 -20.94 10.42
CA MET A 91 1.87 -21.86 10.43
C MET A 91 1.85 -22.73 11.70
N ASP A 92 2.18 -24.02 11.60
CA ASP A 92 2.29 -24.93 12.73
C ASP A 92 3.66 -24.84 13.46
N GLU A 93 3.82 -25.61 14.54
CA GLU A 93 5.05 -25.67 15.34
C GLU A 93 6.24 -26.26 14.56
N ASP A 94 5.99 -27.06 13.52
CA ASP A 94 7.03 -27.63 12.65
C ASP A 94 7.46 -26.65 11.54
N GLY A 95 6.88 -25.43 11.49
CA GLY A 95 7.15 -24.43 10.46
C GLY A 95 6.43 -24.68 9.13
N ARG A 96 5.39 -25.54 9.10
CA ARG A 96 4.60 -25.82 7.89
C ARG A 96 3.45 -24.86 7.78
N PHE A 97 3.22 -24.33 6.60
CA PHE A 97 2.06 -23.50 6.32
C PHE A 97 0.79 -24.37 6.25
N LEU A 98 -0.24 -23.98 7.02
CA LEU A 98 -1.49 -24.73 7.14
C LEU A 98 -2.49 -24.43 6.02
N THR A 99 -2.30 -23.29 5.33
CA THR A 99 -3.11 -22.85 4.18
C THR A 99 -2.22 -22.14 3.17
N ASN A 100 -2.79 -21.76 2.02
CA ASN A 100 -2.20 -20.69 1.22
C ASN A 100 -2.14 -19.38 2.01
N MET A 101 -1.29 -18.45 1.60
CA MET A 101 -1.26 -17.11 2.13
C MET A 101 -2.55 -16.38 1.76
N ILE A 102 -3.26 -15.88 2.77
CA ILE A 102 -4.46 -15.06 2.62
C ILE A 102 -3.98 -13.62 2.40
N ILE A 103 -4.24 -13.05 1.22
CA ILE A 103 -3.72 -11.72 0.89
C ILE A 103 -4.74 -10.60 1.15
N TRP A 104 -4.28 -9.36 1.07
CA TRP A 104 -5.07 -8.17 1.41
C TRP A 104 -6.40 -8.04 0.65
N GLN A 105 -6.46 -8.52 -0.60
CA GLN A 105 -7.66 -8.49 -1.45
C GLN A 105 -8.76 -9.51 -1.04
N ASP A 106 -8.43 -10.45 -0.16
CA ASP A 106 -9.35 -11.50 0.28
C ASP A 106 -10.44 -10.92 1.19
N GLN A 107 -11.69 -11.24 0.92
CA GLN A 107 -12.88 -10.71 1.58
C GLN A 107 -13.51 -11.69 2.58
N ARG A 108 -12.87 -12.87 2.87
CA ARG A 108 -13.44 -13.84 3.81
C ARG A 108 -13.72 -13.27 5.20
N GLY A 109 -12.99 -12.24 5.61
CA GLY A 109 -13.18 -11.58 6.89
C GLY A 109 -14.56 -10.94 7.06
N GLU A 110 -15.29 -10.62 5.96
CA GLU A 110 -16.63 -10.04 6.01
C GLU A 110 -17.62 -10.95 6.73
N GLU A 111 -17.47 -12.27 6.61
CA GLU A 111 -18.32 -13.26 7.28
C GLU A 111 -18.21 -13.17 8.81
N ALA A 112 -17.06 -12.71 9.34
CA ALA A 112 -16.83 -12.57 10.79
C ALA A 112 -17.33 -11.22 11.34
N HIS A 113 -17.67 -10.24 10.50
CA HIS A 113 -18.04 -8.91 10.91
C HIS A 113 -19.18 -8.86 11.96
N PRO A 114 -20.33 -9.56 11.77
CA PRO A 114 -21.39 -9.55 12.78
C PRO A 114 -20.96 -10.09 14.15
N TRP A 115 -20.17 -11.16 14.16
CA TRP A 115 -19.64 -11.74 15.39
C TRP A 115 -18.64 -10.78 16.07
N MET A 116 -17.80 -10.11 15.33
CA MET A 116 -16.85 -9.15 15.88
C MET A 116 -17.55 -7.94 16.50
N LEU A 117 -18.64 -7.45 15.87
CA LEU A 117 -19.49 -6.41 16.47
C LEU A 117 -20.13 -6.88 17.79
N GLU A 118 -20.61 -8.12 17.85
CA GLU A 118 -21.14 -8.72 19.08
C GLU A 118 -20.06 -8.80 20.18
N CYS A 119 -18.82 -9.17 19.83
CA CYS A 119 -17.70 -9.19 20.77
C CYS A 119 -17.43 -7.79 21.38
N LEU A 120 -17.39 -6.75 20.55
CA LEU A 120 -17.23 -5.37 21.01
C LEU A 120 -18.39 -4.94 21.92
N GLN A 121 -19.63 -5.22 21.51
CA GLN A 121 -20.82 -4.90 22.29
C GLN A 121 -20.81 -5.60 23.65
N ASN A 122 -20.46 -6.89 23.71
CA ASN A 122 -20.37 -7.67 24.95
C ASN A 122 -19.27 -7.15 25.87
N ALA A 123 -18.21 -6.54 25.31
CA ALA A 123 -17.15 -5.87 26.06
C ALA A 123 -17.52 -4.43 26.48
N GLY A 124 -18.70 -3.93 26.08
CA GLY A 124 -19.12 -2.54 26.33
C GLY A 124 -18.31 -1.51 25.52
N MET A 125 -17.71 -1.90 24.41
CA MET A 125 -16.87 -1.08 23.54
C MET A 125 -17.64 -0.66 22.30
N THR A 126 -17.66 0.64 22.00
CA THR A 126 -18.20 1.18 20.75
C THR A 126 -17.17 1.06 19.62
N LEU A 127 -17.59 1.25 18.36
CA LEU A 127 -16.67 1.34 17.23
C LEU A 127 -15.72 2.56 17.36
N ASP A 128 -16.17 3.64 17.95
CA ASP A 128 -15.31 4.80 18.24
C ASP A 128 -14.27 4.45 19.32
N ASP A 129 -14.66 3.83 20.44
CA ASP A 129 -13.70 3.36 21.46
C ASP A 129 -12.65 2.42 20.85
N PHE A 130 -13.09 1.51 19.96
CA PHE A 130 -12.18 0.63 19.25
C PHE A 130 -11.21 1.41 18.37
N TYR A 131 -11.72 2.36 17.55
CA TYR A 131 -10.89 3.20 16.69
C TYR A 131 -9.90 4.05 17.50
N GLN A 132 -10.34 4.67 18.58
CA GLN A 132 -9.47 5.46 19.47
C GLN A 132 -8.30 4.62 20.00
N ARG A 133 -8.49 3.32 20.17
CA ARG A 133 -7.47 2.41 20.69
C ARG A 133 -6.61 1.78 19.60
N ASN A 134 -7.25 1.21 18.58
CA ASN A 134 -6.56 0.45 17.52
C ASN A 134 -6.07 1.34 16.36
N GLY A 135 -6.71 2.48 16.11
CA GLY A 135 -6.35 3.40 15.02
C GLY A 135 -6.75 2.94 13.61
N GLN A 136 -7.56 1.88 13.49
CA GLN A 136 -8.02 1.37 12.20
C GLN A 136 -9.52 1.55 12.03
N PRO A 137 -10.01 2.08 10.89
CA PRO A 137 -11.39 1.95 10.51
C PRO A 137 -11.82 0.48 10.53
N PHE A 138 -13.02 0.19 11.03
CA PHE A 138 -13.48 -1.18 11.15
C PHE A 138 -13.96 -1.72 9.79
N GLY A 139 -13.07 -2.37 9.04
CA GLY A 139 -13.32 -2.87 7.69
C GLY A 139 -12.58 -4.18 7.36
N SER A 140 -13.11 -4.96 6.42
CA SER A 140 -12.70 -6.34 6.15
C SER A 140 -11.36 -6.52 5.44
N PHE A 141 -10.76 -5.45 4.91
CA PHE A 141 -9.51 -5.55 4.16
C PHE A 141 -8.29 -5.79 5.06
N GLN A 142 -8.35 -5.44 6.37
CA GLN A 142 -7.26 -5.71 7.30
C GLN A 142 -7.09 -7.22 7.53
N PHE A 143 -5.83 -7.66 7.73
CA PHE A 143 -5.58 -9.07 8.00
C PHE A 143 -6.17 -9.54 9.34
N GLY A 144 -6.41 -8.65 10.28
CA GLY A 144 -7.08 -8.96 11.53
C GLY A 144 -8.47 -9.57 11.34
N PHE A 145 -9.28 -9.04 10.41
CA PHE A 145 -10.58 -9.64 10.07
C PHE A 145 -10.44 -11.08 9.60
N LYS A 146 -9.43 -11.37 8.79
CA LYS A 146 -9.16 -12.71 8.25
C LYS A 146 -8.61 -13.66 9.32
N GLY A 147 -7.75 -13.14 10.21
CA GLY A 147 -7.23 -13.88 11.36
C GLY A 147 -8.33 -14.25 12.37
N LEU A 148 -9.24 -13.31 12.64
CA LEU A 148 -10.41 -13.52 13.49
C LEU A 148 -11.45 -14.41 12.82
N TRP A 149 -11.60 -14.36 11.49
CA TRP A 149 -12.39 -15.33 10.73
C TRP A 149 -11.87 -16.76 10.91
N LEU A 150 -10.55 -16.97 10.83
CA LEU A 150 -9.94 -18.29 11.12
C LEU A 150 -10.25 -18.72 12.55
N ARG A 151 -10.14 -17.81 13.54
CA ARG A 151 -10.47 -18.11 14.94
C ARG A 151 -11.91 -18.57 15.11
N HIS A 152 -12.86 -17.93 14.43
CA HIS A 152 -14.29 -18.17 14.61
C HIS A 152 -14.82 -19.32 13.76
N PHE A 153 -14.44 -19.40 12.48
CA PHE A 153 -15.02 -20.35 11.51
C PHE A 153 -14.11 -21.54 11.19
N ARG A 154 -12.81 -21.47 11.53
CA ARG A 154 -11.84 -22.51 11.21
C ARG A 154 -11.01 -22.88 12.45
N GLU A 155 -11.73 -23.26 13.50
CA GLU A 155 -11.12 -23.70 14.75
C GLU A 155 -10.15 -24.88 14.53
N ASP A 156 -10.43 -25.74 13.55
CA ASP A 156 -9.56 -26.83 13.13
C ASP A 156 -8.17 -26.38 12.65
N ILE A 157 -8.08 -25.22 12.01
CA ILE A 157 -6.81 -24.57 11.62
C ILE A 157 -6.25 -23.78 12.79
N TYR A 158 -7.09 -22.97 13.46
CA TYR A 158 -6.64 -22.10 14.55
C TYR A 158 -5.94 -22.88 15.67
N GLN A 159 -6.48 -24.03 16.09
CA GLN A 159 -5.91 -24.87 17.15
C GLN A 159 -4.54 -25.48 16.76
N LYS A 160 -4.27 -25.69 15.49
CA LYS A 160 -2.99 -26.17 14.97
C LYS A 160 -1.99 -25.05 14.70
N THR A 161 -2.46 -23.79 14.66
CA THR A 161 -1.61 -22.65 14.35
C THR A 161 -0.70 -22.33 15.52
N TYR A 162 0.59 -22.38 15.27
CA TYR A 162 1.60 -21.85 16.18
C TYR A 162 1.69 -20.34 16.05
N LYS A 163 1.85 -19.84 14.80
CA LYS A 163 1.96 -18.40 14.50
C LYS A 163 1.16 -17.99 13.27
N TYR A 164 0.62 -16.78 13.28
CA TYR A 164 0.22 -16.06 12.08
C TYR A 164 1.44 -15.31 11.55
N VAL A 165 2.05 -15.77 10.46
CA VAL A 165 3.27 -15.18 9.92
C VAL A 165 2.97 -14.37 8.67
N THR A 166 3.48 -13.14 8.63
CA THR A 166 3.43 -12.28 7.44
C THR A 166 4.55 -12.63 6.48
N PRO A 167 4.53 -12.13 5.23
CA PRO A 167 5.64 -12.29 4.30
C PRO A 167 7.00 -11.86 4.87
N LEU A 168 7.06 -10.79 5.67
CA LEU A 168 8.30 -10.36 6.32
C LEU A 168 8.87 -11.46 7.22
N ALA A 169 8.04 -12.02 8.10
CA ALA A 169 8.48 -13.01 9.07
C ALA A 169 9.00 -14.28 8.40
N TYR A 170 8.24 -14.86 7.45
CA TYR A 170 8.68 -16.13 6.85
C TYR A 170 9.79 -15.96 5.80
N LEU A 171 9.85 -14.83 5.06
CA LEU A 171 10.94 -14.56 4.14
C LEU A 171 12.24 -14.33 4.91
N SER A 172 12.22 -13.51 5.97
CA SER A 172 13.39 -13.29 6.82
C SER A 172 13.94 -14.61 7.37
N HIS A 173 13.04 -15.48 7.85
CA HIS A 173 13.41 -16.81 8.33
C HIS A 173 14.01 -17.68 7.20
N ALA A 174 13.42 -17.67 6.01
CA ALA A 174 13.96 -18.40 4.86
C ALA A 174 15.37 -17.93 4.45
N PHE A 175 15.68 -16.63 4.62
CA PHE A 175 17.04 -16.11 4.39
C PHE A 175 18.02 -16.40 5.54
N GLY A 176 17.55 -16.77 6.75
CA GLY A 176 18.41 -17.16 7.85
C GLY A 176 18.20 -16.42 9.17
N ALA A 177 17.10 -15.68 9.32
CA ALA A 177 16.69 -15.19 10.64
C ALA A 177 16.32 -16.40 11.53
N GLU A 178 16.74 -16.37 12.80
CA GLU A 178 16.49 -17.46 13.73
C GLU A 178 15.01 -17.57 14.09
N ASP A 179 14.35 -16.42 14.31
CA ASP A 179 12.95 -16.32 14.73
C ASP A 179 12.07 -15.79 13.59
N TYR A 180 10.78 -16.13 13.65
CA TYR A 180 9.74 -15.45 12.88
C TYR A 180 9.45 -14.09 13.50
N THR A 181 10.02 -13.03 12.91
CA THR A 181 9.95 -11.67 13.47
C THR A 181 9.13 -10.78 12.55
N GLU A 182 8.20 -10.00 13.15
CA GLU A 182 7.39 -9.00 12.47
C GLU A 182 7.93 -7.59 12.76
N GLU A 183 7.55 -6.61 11.97
CA GLU A 183 7.79 -5.22 12.27
C GLU A 183 6.56 -4.60 12.97
N ASN A 184 6.79 -3.58 13.82
CA ASN A 184 5.73 -3.06 14.68
C ASN A 184 4.85 -1.98 14.04
N ASN A 185 5.25 -1.40 12.91
CA ASN A 185 4.52 -0.28 12.29
C ASN A 185 3.11 -0.65 11.82
N ASN A 186 2.90 -1.92 11.43
CA ASN A 186 1.63 -2.40 10.88
C ASN A 186 0.84 -3.33 11.84
N LEU A 187 1.21 -3.40 13.12
CA LEU A 187 0.52 -4.26 14.09
C LEU A 187 -0.96 -3.89 14.28
N SER A 188 -1.32 -2.61 14.14
CA SER A 188 -2.71 -2.15 14.25
C SER A 188 -3.65 -2.83 13.24
N PHE A 189 -3.14 -3.27 12.09
CA PHE A 189 -3.93 -4.04 11.11
C PHE A 189 -4.38 -5.42 11.61
N TRP A 190 -3.78 -5.96 12.67
CA TRP A 190 -4.28 -7.17 13.33
C TRP A 190 -5.57 -6.94 14.11
N LEU A 191 -6.00 -5.68 14.31
CA LEU A 191 -7.19 -5.26 15.07
C LEU A 191 -7.11 -5.56 16.57
N VAL A 192 -6.04 -6.12 17.03
CA VAL A 192 -5.77 -6.45 18.43
C VAL A 192 -4.47 -5.79 18.91
N ALA A 193 -4.12 -4.66 18.33
CA ALA A 193 -2.98 -3.86 18.75
C ALA A 193 -3.40 -2.46 19.19
N ASP A 194 -2.60 -1.88 20.07
CA ASP A 194 -2.67 -0.47 20.48
C ASP A 194 -1.85 0.36 19.49
N ALA A 195 -2.50 1.28 18.77
CA ALA A 195 -1.84 2.09 17.75
C ALA A 195 -0.79 3.04 18.31
N ASP A 196 -0.97 3.56 19.53
CA ASP A 196 -0.04 4.52 20.15
C ASP A 196 1.24 3.83 20.60
N ARG A 197 1.12 2.61 21.10
CA ARG A 197 2.25 1.81 21.59
C ARG A 197 2.90 0.99 20.48
N GLN A 198 2.16 0.75 19.40
CA GLN A 198 2.55 -0.18 18.32
C GLN A 198 2.89 -1.58 18.89
N GLU A 199 2.01 -2.10 19.73
CA GLU A 199 2.13 -3.38 20.42
C GLU A 199 0.80 -4.14 20.41
N ILE A 200 0.85 -5.47 20.45
CA ILE A 200 -0.35 -6.29 20.64
C ILE A 200 -1.00 -5.96 21.98
N ASP A 201 -2.30 -5.72 21.95
CA ASP A 201 -3.10 -5.36 23.11
C ASP A 201 -3.79 -6.59 23.72
N PRO A 202 -3.40 -7.00 24.95
CA PRO A 202 -3.99 -8.18 25.59
C PRO A 202 -5.49 -8.03 25.90
N GLU A 203 -6.01 -6.80 26.00
CA GLU A 203 -7.43 -6.58 26.24
C GLU A 203 -8.24 -6.78 24.96
N LEU A 204 -7.80 -6.23 23.83
CA LEU A 204 -8.41 -6.50 22.52
C LEU A 204 -8.31 -7.99 22.16
N CYS A 205 -7.19 -8.64 22.49
CA CYS A 205 -7.08 -10.10 22.34
C CYS A 205 -8.15 -10.84 23.15
N ARG A 206 -8.46 -10.41 24.38
CA ARG A 206 -9.54 -11.00 25.18
C ARG A 206 -10.93 -10.70 24.62
N VAL A 207 -11.15 -9.49 24.09
CA VAL A 207 -12.42 -9.12 23.46
C VAL A 207 -12.76 -10.06 22.31
N PHE A 208 -11.79 -10.40 21.46
CA PHE A 208 -11.98 -11.26 20.29
C PHE A 208 -11.61 -12.74 20.55
N ASP A 209 -11.31 -13.11 21.79
CA ASP A 209 -10.93 -14.47 22.19
C ASP A 209 -9.81 -15.07 21.31
N ILE A 210 -8.77 -14.27 21.04
CA ILE A 210 -7.59 -14.69 20.28
C ILE A 210 -6.35 -14.73 21.20
N ARG A 211 -5.51 -15.75 21.03
CA ARG A 211 -4.29 -15.91 21.81
C ARG A 211 -3.26 -14.83 21.46
N PRO A 212 -2.71 -14.06 22.41
CA PRO A 212 -1.68 -13.08 22.11
C PRO A 212 -0.38 -13.69 21.56
N ASP A 213 -0.05 -14.91 21.95
CA ASP A 213 1.16 -15.63 21.54
C ASP A 213 1.09 -16.15 20.08
N ILE A 214 -0.06 -16.07 19.42
CA ILE A 214 -0.19 -16.43 18.01
C ILE A 214 0.53 -15.43 17.07
N PHE A 215 0.75 -14.19 17.53
CA PHE A 215 1.48 -13.18 16.77
C PHE A 215 2.99 -13.37 16.94
N PRO A 216 3.77 -13.18 15.87
CA PRO A 216 5.23 -13.13 15.96
C PRO A 216 5.71 -12.01 16.89
N ARG A 217 6.94 -12.11 17.35
CA ARG A 217 7.60 -11.00 18.04
C ARG A 217 7.76 -9.83 17.06
N ALA A 218 7.37 -8.63 17.49
CA ALA A 218 7.52 -7.42 16.71
C ALA A 218 8.79 -6.65 17.09
N VAL A 219 9.39 -6.01 16.09
CA VAL A 219 10.58 -5.15 16.22
C VAL A 219 10.40 -3.86 15.43
N THR A 220 11.16 -2.84 15.79
CA THR A 220 11.22 -1.59 15.01
C THR A 220 11.93 -1.84 13.67
N PRO A 221 11.47 -1.26 12.54
CA PRO A 221 12.19 -1.28 11.28
C PRO A 221 13.67 -0.85 11.43
N GLY A 222 14.55 -1.50 10.67
CA GLY A 222 16.00 -1.34 10.81
C GLY A 222 16.64 -2.23 11.88
N THR A 223 15.87 -2.92 12.71
CA THR A 223 16.43 -3.91 13.64
C THR A 223 17.07 -5.06 12.86
N ARG A 224 18.32 -5.42 13.23
CA ARG A 224 18.94 -6.64 12.71
C ARG A 224 18.23 -7.85 13.30
N ILE A 225 17.63 -8.68 12.44
CA ILE A 225 16.84 -9.86 12.82
C ILE A 225 17.53 -11.18 12.49
N GLY A 226 18.69 -11.13 11.86
CA GLY A 226 19.46 -12.32 11.53
C GLY A 226 20.61 -12.03 10.59
N SER A 227 21.09 -13.08 9.95
CA SER A 227 22.11 -13.03 8.90
C SER A 227 21.82 -14.10 7.86
N VAL A 228 22.19 -13.85 6.61
CA VAL A 228 22.06 -14.81 5.52
C VAL A 228 22.76 -16.12 5.89
N SER A 229 22.01 -17.22 5.87
CA SER A 229 22.53 -18.55 6.18
C SER A 229 23.36 -19.11 5.02
N ALA A 230 24.18 -20.13 5.30
CA ALA A 230 24.96 -20.84 4.27
C ALA A 230 24.06 -21.43 3.17
N GLU A 231 22.85 -21.88 3.50
CA GLU A 231 21.86 -22.38 2.53
C GLU A 231 21.32 -21.24 1.66
N ALA A 232 20.87 -20.16 2.28
CA ALA A 232 20.36 -18.98 1.57
C ALA A 232 21.42 -18.38 0.66
N ALA A 233 22.68 -18.27 1.13
CA ALA A 233 23.81 -17.80 0.35
C ALA A 233 24.01 -18.62 -0.95
N ARG A 234 23.94 -19.93 -0.84
CA ARG A 234 24.04 -20.82 -2.03
C ARG A 234 22.89 -20.65 -3.02
N ARG A 235 21.69 -20.28 -2.53
CA ARG A 235 20.50 -20.09 -3.37
C ARG A 235 20.45 -18.75 -4.09
N CYS A 236 20.97 -17.69 -3.47
CA CYS A 236 20.77 -16.33 -3.98
C CYS A 236 22.07 -15.56 -4.29
N GLY A 237 23.24 -16.14 -4.02
CA GLY A 237 24.53 -15.50 -4.31
C GLY A 237 24.98 -14.41 -3.34
N LEU A 238 24.19 -14.06 -2.33
CA LEU A 238 24.65 -13.23 -1.22
C LEU A 238 25.71 -13.97 -0.40
N LEU A 239 26.54 -13.22 0.34
CA LEU A 239 27.49 -13.86 1.24
C LEU A 239 26.79 -14.38 2.49
N GLU A 240 27.23 -15.57 2.94
CA GLU A 240 26.89 -16.05 4.28
C GLU A 240 27.30 -15.00 5.33
N GLY A 241 26.42 -14.74 6.29
CA GLY A 241 26.66 -13.72 7.32
C GLY A 241 26.25 -12.31 6.95
N THR A 242 25.82 -12.03 5.70
CA THR A 242 25.24 -10.71 5.34
C THR A 242 24.08 -10.41 6.30
N PRO A 243 24.08 -9.24 7.00
CA PRO A 243 23.02 -8.89 7.94
C PRO A 243 21.64 -8.81 7.26
N ILE A 244 20.60 -9.28 7.96
CA ILE A 244 19.21 -9.14 7.56
C ILE A 244 18.56 -8.10 8.50
N TYR A 245 17.98 -7.06 7.92
CA TYR A 245 17.28 -6.00 8.63
C TYR A 245 15.78 -6.10 8.38
N ALA A 246 14.96 -5.92 9.42
CA ALA A 246 13.54 -5.76 9.27
C ALA A 246 13.26 -4.47 8.50
N GLY A 247 12.57 -4.57 7.38
CA GLY A 247 12.00 -3.41 6.69
C GLY A 247 10.69 -2.99 7.34
N SER A 248 9.74 -2.56 6.54
CA SER A 248 8.37 -2.27 6.95
C SER A 248 7.39 -2.68 5.84
N GLY A 249 6.11 -2.40 6.00
CA GLY A 249 5.14 -2.60 4.93
C GLY A 249 5.49 -1.79 3.68
N ASP A 250 5.03 -2.25 2.53
CA ASP A 250 5.32 -1.67 1.21
C ASP A 250 4.99 -0.16 1.14
N GLN A 251 3.86 0.26 1.71
CA GLN A 251 3.45 1.66 1.68
C GLN A 251 4.23 2.52 2.67
N ASN A 252 4.62 1.97 3.82
CA ASN A 252 5.48 2.65 4.79
C ASN A 252 6.87 2.91 4.18
N CYS A 253 7.45 1.89 3.53
CA CYS A 253 8.70 2.04 2.77
C CYS A 253 8.51 2.94 1.55
N GLY A 254 7.36 2.87 0.85
CA GLY A 254 7.02 3.74 -0.27
C GLY A 254 7.03 5.22 0.11
N ALA A 255 6.43 5.57 1.25
CA ALA A 255 6.43 6.92 1.79
C ALA A 255 7.86 7.40 2.13
N LEU A 256 8.66 6.55 2.81
CA LEU A 256 10.06 6.84 3.11
C LEU A 256 10.90 7.02 1.83
N GLY A 257 10.75 6.14 0.85
CA GLY A 257 11.44 6.23 -0.44
C GLY A 257 10.99 7.43 -1.27
N ALA A 258 9.75 7.91 -1.08
CA ALA A 258 9.30 9.19 -1.61
C ALA A 258 9.91 10.40 -0.88
N GLY A 259 10.71 10.18 0.16
CA GLY A 259 11.41 11.22 0.92
C GLY A 259 10.68 11.73 2.16
N ASN A 260 9.62 11.05 2.58
CA ASN A 260 9.02 11.30 3.88
C ASN A 260 9.83 10.56 4.95
N TYR A 261 10.89 11.19 5.43
CA TYR A 261 11.81 10.66 6.45
C TYR A 261 11.37 10.95 7.90
N GLY A 262 10.09 11.23 8.13
CA GLY A 262 9.57 11.72 9.40
C GLY A 262 9.43 13.25 9.40
N THR A 263 9.01 13.82 8.27
CA THR A 263 8.72 15.25 8.10
C THR A 263 7.26 15.47 7.73
N THR A 264 6.67 16.55 8.23
CA THR A 264 5.33 17.00 7.87
C THR A 264 5.27 17.74 6.53
N ASP A 265 6.42 18.14 5.97
CA ASP A 265 6.48 18.96 4.75
C ASP A 265 6.11 18.18 3.48
N ILE A 266 6.12 16.83 3.56
CA ILE A 266 5.93 15.95 2.41
C ILE A 266 4.80 14.96 2.72
N MET A 267 3.75 14.99 1.89
CA MET A 267 2.80 13.90 1.75
C MET A 267 3.19 13.01 0.56
N SER A 268 2.84 11.74 0.59
CA SER A 268 2.98 10.85 -0.55
C SER A 268 1.61 10.36 -1.05
N LEU A 269 1.47 10.33 -2.38
CA LEU A 269 0.32 9.75 -3.08
C LEU A 269 0.82 8.60 -3.95
N CYS A 270 0.51 7.38 -3.53
CA CYS A 270 0.79 6.18 -4.31
C CYS A 270 -0.38 5.91 -5.26
N MET A 271 -0.15 6.09 -6.57
CA MET A 271 -1.12 5.76 -7.61
C MET A 271 -0.80 4.38 -8.21
N GLY A 272 -1.16 3.35 -7.45
CA GLY A 272 -1.09 1.94 -7.83
C GLY A 272 -2.45 1.42 -8.32
N THR A 273 -2.71 0.12 -8.21
CA THR A 273 -4.04 -0.47 -8.50
C THR A 273 -5.13 0.26 -7.73
N ALA A 274 -4.94 0.47 -6.43
CA ALA A 274 -5.65 1.40 -5.57
C ALA A 274 -4.84 2.70 -5.39
N GLY A 275 -5.47 3.76 -4.91
CA GLY A 275 -4.81 5.00 -4.51
C GLY A 275 -4.59 5.01 -3.00
N LEU A 276 -3.44 5.49 -2.54
CA LEU A 276 -3.15 5.68 -1.12
C LEU A 276 -2.51 7.04 -0.90
N CYS A 277 -3.13 7.83 -0.02
CA CYS A 277 -2.59 9.11 0.41
C CYS A 277 -2.06 8.99 1.83
N ILE A 278 -0.82 9.38 2.06
CA ILE A 278 -0.10 9.15 3.30
C ILE A 278 0.53 10.45 3.78
N ALA A 279 0.21 10.84 5.01
CA ALA A 279 0.79 11.97 5.73
C ALA A 279 1.52 11.47 6.98
N TYR A 280 2.54 12.23 7.40
CA TYR A 280 3.30 11.97 8.62
C TYR A 280 2.82 12.83 9.79
N SER A 281 2.88 12.27 10.99
CA SER A 281 2.79 13.02 12.25
C SER A 281 3.75 12.45 13.31
N PRO A 282 4.35 13.28 14.15
CA PRO A 282 5.16 12.81 15.29
C PRO A 282 4.32 12.14 16.38
N VAL A 283 3.00 12.33 16.37
CA VAL A 283 2.03 11.76 17.33
C VAL A 283 0.88 11.10 16.57
N PRO A 284 0.23 10.07 17.15
CA PRO A 284 -0.91 9.44 16.50
C PRO A 284 -2.13 10.38 16.50
N ILE A 285 -2.59 10.78 15.34
CA ILE A 285 -3.75 11.66 15.16
C ILE A 285 -4.96 10.81 14.76
N ARG A 286 -6.06 10.93 15.54
CA ARG A 286 -7.34 10.27 15.23
C ARG A 286 -8.21 11.17 14.38
N HIS A 287 -8.67 10.64 13.26
CA HIS A 287 -9.67 11.34 12.46
C HIS A 287 -11.00 11.43 13.22
N PRO A 288 -11.69 12.60 13.26
CA PRO A 288 -12.93 12.77 14.04
C PRO A 288 -14.05 11.79 13.68
N ARG A 289 -14.07 11.32 12.43
CA ARG A 289 -15.05 10.34 11.92
C ARG A 289 -14.48 8.93 11.76
N GLY A 290 -13.27 8.65 12.26
CA GLY A 290 -12.64 7.34 12.14
C GLY A 290 -12.23 6.95 10.70
N MET A 291 -11.95 7.92 9.82
CA MET A 291 -11.74 7.66 8.39
C MET A 291 -10.29 7.37 8.00
N CYS A 292 -9.32 7.72 8.84
CA CYS A 292 -7.91 7.52 8.56
C CYS A 292 -7.36 6.30 9.29
N GLN A 293 -6.52 5.54 8.61
CA GLN A 293 -5.74 4.46 9.21
C GLN A 293 -4.50 5.05 9.89
N ILE A 294 -4.15 4.53 11.07
CA ILE A 294 -2.94 4.92 11.81
C ILE A 294 -1.98 3.75 11.83
N GLN A 295 -0.74 4.01 11.47
CA GLN A 295 0.33 3.02 11.45
C GLN A 295 1.66 3.70 11.82
N GLY A 296 2.67 2.92 12.18
CA GLY A 296 3.98 3.46 12.49
C GLY A 296 4.73 3.93 11.24
N HIS A 297 5.70 4.81 11.44
CA HIS A 297 6.64 5.24 10.40
C HIS A 297 8.02 4.60 10.64
N PRO A 298 8.74 4.11 9.59
CA PRO A 298 10.06 3.48 9.77
C PRO A 298 11.09 4.35 10.50
N ALA A 299 11.02 5.67 10.36
CA ALA A 299 11.90 6.61 11.05
C ALA A 299 11.39 7.04 12.45
N GLY A 300 10.33 6.41 12.95
CA GLY A 300 9.61 6.79 14.18
C GLY A 300 8.46 7.77 13.91
N GLY A 301 7.54 7.88 14.86
CA GLY A 301 6.27 8.59 14.66
C GLY A 301 5.24 7.74 13.90
N TYR A 302 4.29 8.41 13.22
CA TYR A 302 3.10 7.76 12.67
C TYR A 302 2.82 8.21 11.25
N LEU A 303 2.19 7.33 10.50
CA LEU A 303 1.58 7.60 9.21
C LEU A 303 0.06 7.55 9.36
N MET A 304 -0.61 8.57 8.86
CA MET A 304 -2.05 8.58 8.65
C MET A 304 -2.30 8.32 7.17
N GLU A 305 -3.15 7.34 6.91
CA GLU A 305 -3.41 6.86 5.55
C GLU A 305 -4.89 6.89 5.23
N THR A 306 -5.22 7.38 4.05
CA THR A 306 -6.51 7.21 3.38
C THR A 306 -6.31 6.44 2.09
N HIS A 307 -7.34 5.72 1.62
CA HIS A 307 -7.23 4.91 0.43
C HIS A 307 -8.48 4.96 -0.45
N SER A 308 -8.31 4.76 -1.75
CA SER A 308 -9.37 4.49 -2.72
C SER A 308 -9.37 3.01 -3.10
N SER A 309 -10.54 2.49 -3.47
CA SER A 309 -10.65 1.09 -3.91
C SER A 309 -10.10 0.87 -5.33
N SER A 310 -10.00 1.91 -6.14
CA SER A 310 -9.76 1.80 -7.57
C SER A 310 -9.13 3.08 -8.13
N CYS A 311 -7.84 3.04 -8.42
CA CYS A 311 -7.09 4.16 -9.00
C CYS A 311 -6.61 3.82 -10.42
N MET A 312 -5.41 3.29 -10.59
CA MET A 312 -4.91 2.87 -11.91
C MET A 312 -5.66 1.65 -12.48
N SER A 313 -6.38 0.89 -11.64
CA SER A 313 -7.32 -0.12 -12.13
C SER A 313 -8.47 0.51 -12.91
N SER A 314 -9.03 1.64 -12.45
CA SER A 314 -10.04 2.41 -13.19
C SER A 314 -9.48 2.99 -14.49
N TYR A 315 -8.25 3.51 -14.46
CA TYR A 315 -7.57 3.99 -15.67
C TYR A 315 -7.43 2.89 -16.71
N ARG A 316 -6.90 1.72 -16.32
CA ARG A 316 -6.73 0.57 -17.23
C ARG A 316 -8.05 0.03 -17.74
N TRP A 317 -9.08 -0.01 -16.90
CA TRP A 317 -10.41 -0.43 -17.30
C TRP A 317 -10.97 0.51 -18.39
N ALA A 318 -10.88 1.82 -18.18
CA ALA A 318 -11.33 2.81 -19.17
C ALA A 318 -10.50 2.75 -20.45
N GLU A 319 -9.18 2.60 -20.36
CA GLU A 319 -8.30 2.43 -21.51
C GLU A 319 -8.70 1.22 -22.35
N ASN A 320 -8.94 0.06 -21.73
CA ASN A 320 -9.40 -1.15 -22.40
C ASN A 320 -10.81 -1.02 -23.00
N LEU A 321 -11.68 -0.22 -22.37
CA LEU A 321 -13.04 0.03 -22.86
C LEU A 321 -13.05 0.99 -24.06
N LEU A 322 -12.26 2.05 -23.99
CA LEU A 322 -12.27 3.14 -24.97
C LEU A 322 -11.37 2.84 -26.18
N TYR A 323 -10.34 2.02 -26.02
CA TYR A 323 -9.33 1.75 -27.04
C TYR A 323 -9.17 0.24 -27.27
N ASN A 324 -8.87 -0.14 -28.52
CA ASN A 324 -8.59 -1.53 -28.81
C ASN A 324 -7.19 -1.90 -28.29
N PRO A 325 -7.06 -2.90 -27.38
CA PRO A 325 -5.76 -3.30 -26.82
C PRO A 325 -4.71 -3.71 -27.87
N LYS A 326 -5.15 -4.09 -29.09
CA LYS A 326 -4.24 -4.46 -30.19
C LYS A 326 -3.63 -3.24 -30.91
N ASP A 327 -4.26 -2.08 -30.77
CA ASP A 327 -3.87 -0.84 -31.46
C ASP A 327 -3.18 0.15 -30.51
N CYS A 328 -3.10 -0.17 -29.21
CA CYS A 328 -2.65 0.76 -28.18
C CYS A 328 -1.22 0.45 -27.70
N SER A 329 -0.31 1.38 -27.92
CA SER A 329 0.85 1.58 -27.06
C SER A 329 0.36 2.15 -25.71
N THR A 330 1.00 1.83 -24.61
CA THR A 330 0.60 2.09 -23.21
C THR A 330 0.36 3.57 -22.81
N HIS A 331 0.15 4.51 -23.76
CA HIS A 331 0.01 5.94 -23.48
C HIS A 331 -1.06 6.64 -24.35
N VAL A 332 -1.90 5.88 -25.04
CA VAL A 332 -2.87 6.47 -25.99
C VAL A 332 -3.91 7.31 -25.27
N MET A 333 -4.44 6.82 -24.15
CA MET A 333 -5.50 7.53 -23.42
C MET A 333 -5.01 8.86 -22.85
N GLY A 334 -3.78 8.93 -22.34
CA GLY A 334 -3.18 10.19 -21.88
C GLY A 334 -3.01 11.21 -23.01
N ALA A 335 -2.57 10.78 -24.19
CA ALA A 335 -2.43 11.64 -25.36
C ALA A 335 -3.79 12.14 -25.90
N GLU A 336 -4.83 11.30 -25.85
CA GLU A 336 -6.19 11.71 -26.21
C GLU A 336 -6.77 12.71 -25.21
N ALA A 337 -6.59 12.47 -23.91
CA ALA A 337 -7.06 13.35 -22.83
C ALA A 337 -6.55 14.80 -22.98
N MET A 338 -5.37 14.99 -23.55
CA MET A 338 -4.79 16.33 -23.81
C MET A 338 -5.60 17.17 -24.81
N LYS A 339 -6.44 16.55 -25.63
CA LYS A 339 -7.25 17.24 -26.66
C LYS A 339 -8.50 17.88 -26.07
N ALA A 340 -9.02 17.35 -24.97
CA ALA A 340 -10.19 17.88 -24.29
C ALA A 340 -9.79 19.03 -23.35
N PRO A 341 -10.68 20.02 -23.13
CA PRO A 341 -10.43 21.12 -22.17
C PRO A 341 -10.56 20.65 -20.72
N VAL A 342 -10.13 21.49 -19.77
CA VAL A 342 -10.38 21.34 -18.33
C VAL A 342 -11.87 21.15 -18.08
N GLY A 343 -12.24 20.09 -17.37
CA GLY A 343 -13.61 19.70 -17.07
C GLY A 343 -14.31 18.92 -18.18
N SER A 344 -13.53 18.42 -19.19
CA SER A 344 -13.98 17.41 -20.15
C SER A 344 -15.31 17.71 -20.83
N ASN A 345 -15.55 19.00 -21.18
CA ASN A 345 -16.81 19.50 -21.73
C ASN A 345 -18.06 19.08 -20.92
N GLY A 346 -17.92 18.99 -19.59
CA GLY A 346 -19.01 18.63 -18.66
C GLY A 346 -19.20 17.14 -18.42
N VAL A 347 -18.34 16.28 -18.96
CA VAL A 347 -18.36 14.86 -18.64
C VAL A 347 -17.61 14.61 -17.34
N LEU A 348 -18.24 13.93 -16.39
CA LEU A 348 -17.67 13.51 -15.11
C LEU A 348 -17.54 11.99 -15.07
N PHE A 349 -16.46 11.49 -14.50
CA PHE A 349 -16.27 10.07 -14.24
C PHE A 349 -16.22 9.78 -12.74
N LEU A 350 -17.05 8.84 -12.30
CA LEU A 350 -17.05 8.31 -10.93
C LEU A 350 -16.23 7.00 -10.94
N PRO A 351 -15.06 6.94 -10.27
CA PRO A 351 -14.15 5.80 -10.40
C PRO A 351 -14.52 4.59 -9.53
N TRP A 352 -15.69 4.54 -8.91
CA TRP A 352 -16.11 3.54 -7.92
C TRP A 352 -16.49 2.18 -8.53
N LEU A 353 -15.62 1.64 -9.36
CA LEU A 353 -15.83 0.35 -10.05
C LEU A 353 -15.90 -0.85 -9.09
N GLN A 354 -15.32 -0.69 -7.89
CA GLN A 354 -15.27 -1.71 -6.83
C GLN A 354 -15.85 -1.20 -5.50
N GLY A 355 -16.81 -0.28 -5.56
CA GLY A 355 -17.27 0.46 -4.40
C GLY A 355 -16.42 1.70 -4.13
N ALA A 356 -16.90 2.61 -3.28
CA ALA A 356 -16.18 3.76 -2.79
C ALA A 356 -15.50 3.43 -1.46
N ALA A 357 -14.20 3.73 -1.33
CA ALA A 357 -13.50 3.65 -0.06
C ALA A 357 -13.58 5.00 0.70
N CYS A 358 -12.49 5.51 1.24
CA CYS A 358 -12.46 6.77 1.97
C CYS A 358 -12.96 7.95 1.12
N PRO A 359 -13.83 8.81 1.67
CA PRO A 359 -14.44 8.81 3.01
C PRO A 359 -15.80 8.11 3.09
N HIS A 360 -16.33 7.60 1.98
CA HIS A 360 -17.71 7.08 1.91
C HIS A 360 -17.86 5.68 2.50
N TYR A 361 -16.87 4.81 2.31
CA TYR A 361 -16.91 3.39 2.71
C TYR A 361 -18.22 2.71 2.30
N ASP A 362 -18.60 2.89 1.00
CA ASP A 362 -19.85 2.38 0.41
C ASP A 362 -19.59 1.32 -0.65
N ASP A 363 -19.77 0.06 -0.29
CA ASP A 363 -19.62 -1.09 -1.20
C ASP A 363 -20.68 -1.11 -2.32
N ALA A 364 -21.78 -0.35 -2.17
CA ALA A 364 -22.83 -0.25 -3.17
C ALA A 364 -22.52 0.79 -4.26
N ALA A 365 -21.60 1.72 -4.03
CA ALA A 365 -21.20 2.71 -5.03
C ALA A 365 -20.70 2.02 -6.32
N ARG A 366 -21.00 2.64 -7.47
CA ARG A 366 -20.64 2.09 -8.80
C ARG A 366 -20.06 3.17 -9.70
N GLY A 367 -19.10 2.75 -10.54
CA GLY A 367 -18.52 3.60 -11.56
C GLY A 367 -19.55 4.10 -12.58
N ALA A 368 -19.43 5.36 -12.98
CA ALA A 368 -20.34 5.97 -13.95
C ALA A 368 -19.66 7.09 -14.75
N TYR A 369 -20.10 7.29 -16.00
CA TYR A 369 -19.90 8.53 -16.73
C TYR A 369 -21.20 9.33 -16.68
N ILE A 370 -21.13 10.59 -16.26
CA ILE A 370 -22.27 11.49 -16.09
C ILE A 370 -22.06 12.73 -16.94
N GLY A 371 -23.13 13.36 -17.43
CA GLY A 371 -23.07 14.62 -18.18
C GLY A 371 -22.78 14.47 -19.67
N MET A 372 -22.81 13.26 -20.23
CA MET A 372 -22.59 13.05 -21.66
C MET A 372 -23.68 13.67 -22.54
N SER A 373 -23.28 14.25 -23.65
CA SER A 373 -24.12 14.80 -24.70
C SER A 373 -23.69 14.29 -26.09
N LEU A 374 -24.47 14.57 -27.12
CA LEU A 374 -24.11 14.18 -28.50
C LEU A 374 -22.85 14.89 -29.03
N GLY A 375 -22.41 15.95 -28.36
CA GLY A 375 -21.21 16.70 -28.76
C GLY A 375 -19.91 16.18 -28.15
N ASN A 376 -19.98 15.23 -27.20
CA ASN A 376 -18.80 14.68 -26.56
C ASN A 376 -18.14 13.60 -27.42
N ASP A 377 -16.84 13.52 -27.32
CA ASP A 377 -16.03 12.52 -28.02
C ASP A 377 -15.15 11.70 -27.05
N ARG A 378 -14.32 10.85 -27.61
CA ARG A 378 -13.44 9.97 -26.83
C ARG A 378 -12.42 10.73 -25.99
N SER A 379 -12.00 11.92 -26.41
CA SER A 379 -11.04 12.73 -25.65
C SER A 379 -11.64 13.25 -24.34
N ASP A 380 -12.95 13.59 -24.35
CA ASP A 380 -13.69 14.00 -23.17
C ASP A 380 -13.78 12.83 -22.16
N LEU A 381 -14.09 11.61 -22.63
CA LEU A 381 -14.13 10.43 -21.76
C LEU A 381 -12.75 10.08 -21.20
N ALA A 382 -11.70 10.17 -22.01
CA ALA A 382 -10.34 9.92 -21.57
C ALA A 382 -9.90 10.91 -20.48
N ARG A 383 -10.17 12.20 -20.70
CA ARG A 383 -9.82 13.25 -19.73
C ARG A 383 -10.66 13.16 -18.47
N SER A 384 -11.97 12.97 -18.57
CA SER A 384 -12.85 12.83 -17.41
C SER A 384 -12.46 11.65 -16.53
N THR A 385 -11.97 10.55 -17.12
CA THR A 385 -11.43 9.42 -16.36
C THR A 385 -10.25 9.84 -15.50
N MET A 386 -9.28 10.56 -16.07
CA MET A 386 -8.11 11.03 -15.34
C MET A 386 -8.50 12.08 -14.27
N GLU A 387 -9.40 13.00 -14.61
CA GLU A 387 -9.95 13.99 -13.67
C GLU A 387 -10.71 13.32 -12.52
N GLY A 388 -11.59 12.35 -12.79
CA GLY A 388 -12.37 11.64 -11.78
C GLY A 388 -11.51 10.85 -10.78
N ILE A 389 -10.44 10.22 -11.26
CA ILE A 389 -9.44 9.58 -10.39
C ILE A 389 -8.74 10.62 -9.51
N CYS A 390 -8.37 11.78 -10.07
CA CYS A 390 -7.78 12.86 -9.29
C CYS A 390 -8.78 13.46 -8.27
N PHE A 391 -10.06 13.56 -8.60
CA PHE A 391 -11.08 14.02 -7.66
C PHE A 391 -11.24 13.08 -6.47
N GLU A 392 -11.24 11.77 -6.69
CA GLU A 392 -11.22 10.80 -5.59
C GLU A 392 -9.95 10.92 -4.73
N ASN A 393 -8.79 11.12 -5.35
CA ASN A 393 -7.55 11.36 -4.62
C ASN A 393 -7.59 12.68 -3.83
N ARG A 394 -8.19 13.75 -4.38
CA ARG A 394 -8.41 15.01 -3.66
C ARG A 394 -9.29 14.82 -2.44
N MET A 395 -10.36 14.06 -2.57
CA MET A 395 -11.25 13.72 -1.46
C MET A 395 -10.50 13.00 -0.32
N MET A 396 -9.56 12.11 -0.68
CA MET A 396 -8.66 11.47 0.30
C MET A 396 -7.73 12.47 1.00
N LEU A 397 -7.16 13.43 0.25
CA LEU A 397 -6.34 14.51 0.81
C LEU A 397 -7.16 15.40 1.74
N ASP A 398 -8.35 15.83 1.31
CA ASP A 398 -9.24 16.66 2.10
C ASP A 398 -9.64 15.95 3.41
N THR A 399 -9.89 14.63 3.36
CA THR A 399 -10.15 13.82 4.55
C THR A 399 -8.96 13.78 5.51
N LEU A 400 -7.72 13.69 5.03
CA LEU A 400 -6.55 13.79 5.90
C LEU A 400 -6.48 15.17 6.57
N MET A 401 -6.80 16.23 5.85
CA MET A 401 -6.79 17.60 6.40
C MET A 401 -7.88 17.84 7.46
N GLU A 402 -9.01 17.11 7.42
CA GLU A 402 -10.04 17.16 8.47
C GLU A 402 -9.53 16.65 9.83
N ALA A 403 -8.47 15.86 9.85
CA ALA A 403 -7.89 15.30 11.06
C ALA A 403 -6.85 16.23 11.73
N ASP A 404 -6.78 17.51 11.36
CA ASP A 404 -5.78 18.47 11.84
C ASP A 404 -4.33 17.99 11.61
N ILE A 405 -4.11 17.18 10.57
CA ILE A 405 -2.76 16.78 10.15
C ILE A 405 -2.06 18.00 9.57
N PRO A 406 -0.79 18.27 9.96
CA PRO A 406 -0.05 19.39 9.41
C PRO A 406 -0.07 19.39 7.88
N ALA A 407 -0.43 20.54 7.28
CA ALA A 407 -0.46 20.68 5.83
C ALA A 407 0.94 20.51 5.25
N ALA A 408 1.08 19.61 4.30
CA ALA A 408 2.34 19.42 3.58
C ALA A 408 2.56 20.54 2.55
N GLU A 409 3.80 20.92 2.35
CA GLU A 409 4.20 21.89 1.31
C GLU A 409 4.21 21.25 -0.08
N ASN A 410 4.43 19.93 -0.15
CA ASN A 410 4.61 19.19 -1.39
C ASN A 410 3.93 17.84 -1.32
N LEU A 411 3.30 17.45 -2.44
CA LEU A 411 2.76 16.11 -2.64
C LEU A 411 3.69 15.32 -3.57
N ARG A 412 4.28 14.24 -3.09
CA ARG A 412 5.09 13.33 -3.91
C ARG A 412 4.27 12.20 -4.48
N VAL A 413 4.11 12.20 -5.80
CA VAL A 413 3.38 11.17 -6.51
C VAL A 413 4.32 10.04 -6.89
N ILE A 414 3.95 8.81 -6.52
CA ILE A 414 4.67 7.57 -6.83
C ILE A 414 3.72 6.58 -7.51
N GLY A 415 4.30 5.56 -8.15
CA GLY A 415 3.53 4.57 -8.91
C GLY A 415 3.41 4.91 -10.40
N GLY A 416 2.54 4.20 -11.10
CA GLY A 416 2.46 4.25 -12.57
C GLY A 416 2.10 5.61 -13.16
N ALA A 417 1.24 6.37 -12.48
CA ALA A 417 0.79 7.69 -12.94
C ALA A 417 1.91 8.74 -12.94
N ALA A 418 2.92 8.60 -12.08
CA ALA A 418 4.06 9.52 -11.98
C ALA A 418 4.84 9.70 -13.30
N ASN A 419 4.72 8.77 -14.24
CA ASN A 419 5.40 8.82 -15.53
C ASN A 419 4.69 9.69 -16.59
N ASN A 420 3.57 10.34 -16.26
CA ASN A 420 2.78 11.14 -17.21
C ASN A 420 2.78 12.61 -16.82
N ASP A 421 3.58 13.44 -17.51
CA ASP A 421 3.73 14.87 -17.24
C ASP A 421 2.40 15.64 -17.29
N PHE A 422 1.53 15.32 -18.22
CA PHE A 422 0.21 15.94 -18.34
C PHE A 422 -0.66 15.61 -17.12
N TRP A 423 -0.64 14.36 -16.69
CA TRP A 423 -1.41 13.95 -15.51
C TRP A 423 -0.84 14.56 -14.21
N ASN A 424 0.49 14.64 -14.09
CA ASN A 424 1.12 15.27 -12.93
C ASN A 424 0.78 16.77 -12.82
N GLN A 425 0.70 17.49 -13.96
CA GLN A 425 0.22 18.88 -13.95
C GLN A 425 -1.27 18.96 -13.60
N MET A 426 -2.11 18.06 -14.14
CA MET A 426 -3.54 17.97 -13.78
C MET A 426 -3.72 17.71 -12.28
N GLN A 427 -2.93 16.82 -11.70
CA GLN A 427 -2.93 16.56 -10.26
C GLN A 427 -2.59 17.83 -9.46
N ALA A 428 -1.53 18.55 -9.84
CA ALA A 428 -1.18 19.81 -9.17
C ALA A 428 -2.34 20.82 -9.24
N ASP A 429 -2.97 20.94 -10.41
CA ASP A 429 -4.09 21.87 -10.61
C ASP A 429 -5.35 21.48 -9.82
N ILE A 430 -5.65 20.17 -9.71
CA ILE A 430 -6.83 19.67 -8.97
C ILE A 430 -6.62 19.74 -7.45
N TYR A 431 -5.42 19.42 -6.98
CA TYR A 431 -5.13 19.41 -5.54
C TYR A 431 -4.79 20.81 -5.00
N GLY A 432 -4.46 21.76 -5.88
CA GLY A 432 -3.99 23.09 -5.46
C GLY A 432 -2.64 23.06 -4.74
N LEU A 433 -1.89 21.96 -4.86
CA LEU A 433 -0.61 21.72 -4.21
C LEU A 433 0.49 21.44 -5.24
N PRO A 434 1.74 21.83 -4.97
CA PRO A 434 2.85 21.41 -5.80
C PRO A 434 2.99 19.89 -5.79
N VAL A 435 3.05 19.29 -7.00
CA VAL A 435 3.29 17.86 -7.20
C VAL A 435 4.74 17.65 -7.59
N GLU A 436 5.40 16.73 -6.89
CA GLU A 436 6.78 16.33 -7.18
C GLU A 436 6.82 14.85 -7.60
N VAL A 437 7.70 14.53 -8.55
CA VAL A 437 8.03 13.19 -8.98
C VAL A 437 9.49 12.92 -8.69
N ILE A 438 9.81 11.76 -8.15
CA ILE A 438 11.18 11.37 -7.82
C ILE A 438 11.84 10.58 -8.96
N THR A 439 13.17 10.53 -8.97
CA THR A 439 13.93 9.77 -9.97
C THR A 439 13.77 8.27 -9.83
N ALA A 440 13.59 7.77 -8.61
CA ALA A 440 13.42 6.35 -8.32
C ALA A 440 12.06 5.84 -8.81
N ARG A 441 12.08 4.85 -9.71
CA ARG A 441 10.85 4.19 -10.18
C ARG A 441 10.27 3.25 -9.15
N GLU A 442 11.13 2.63 -8.34
CA GLU A 442 10.79 1.63 -7.31
C GLU A 442 10.95 2.28 -5.92
N SER A 443 10.06 3.23 -5.59
CA SER A 443 10.10 3.97 -4.33
C SER A 443 10.05 3.06 -3.09
N THR A 444 9.29 1.98 -3.16
CA THR A 444 9.18 0.98 -2.07
C THR A 444 10.54 0.31 -1.79
N ALA A 445 11.22 -0.16 -2.83
CA ALA A 445 12.55 -0.73 -2.70
C ALA A 445 13.58 0.31 -2.22
N LEU A 446 13.47 1.57 -2.70
CA LEU A 446 14.32 2.67 -2.22
C LEU A 446 14.10 2.91 -0.73
N GLY A 447 12.86 2.92 -0.25
CA GLY A 447 12.56 3.07 1.18
C GLY A 447 13.15 1.95 2.03
N ALA A 448 13.05 0.69 1.57
CA ALA A 448 13.71 -0.43 2.22
C ALA A 448 15.24 -0.29 2.22
N ALA A 449 15.83 0.22 1.12
CA ALA A 449 17.26 0.51 1.06
C ALA A 449 17.66 1.65 2.02
N ILE A 450 16.84 2.68 2.18
CA ILE A 450 17.05 3.74 3.17
C ILE A 450 17.05 3.15 4.59
N VAL A 451 16.08 2.26 4.93
CA VAL A 451 16.08 1.55 6.21
C VAL A 451 17.36 0.76 6.39
N GLY A 452 17.75 -0.04 5.38
CA GLY A 452 18.98 -0.84 5.42
C GLY A 452 20.26 -0.01 5.51
N SER A 453 20.31 1.15 4.86
CA SER A 453 21.48 2.02 4.86
C SER A 453 21.72 2.69 6.23
N VAL A 454 20.64 3.10 6.92
CA VAL A 454 20.74 3.59 8.30
C VAL A 454 21.12 2.45 9.26
N ALA A 455 20.47 1.28 9.12
CA ALA A 455 20.72 0.12 9.96
C ALA A 455 22.14 -0.45 9.83
N SER A 456 22.73 -0.38 8.62
CA SER A 456 24.11 -0.81 8.36
C SER A 456 25.18 0.23 8.71
N GLY A 457 24.76 1.47 9.04
CA GLY A 457 25.67 2.56 9.40
C GLY A 457 26.28 3.30 8.21
N ILE A 458 25.72 3.17 6.99
CA ILE A 458 26.09 4.00 5.83
C ILE A 458 25.71 5.46 6.13
N TYR A 459 24.53 5.66 6.71
CA TYR A 459 24.04 6.96 7.16
C TYR A 459 23.70 6.95 8.65
N SER A 460 23.85 8.12 9.29
CA SER A 460 23.59 8.29 10.71
C SER A 460 22.12 8.53 11.06
N SER A 461 21.29 8.87 10.06
CA SER A 461 19.88 9.17 10.26
C SER A 461 19.07 8.95 8.97
N TYR A 462 17.75 8.76 9.11
CA TYR A 462 16.83 8.66 7.98
C TYR A 462 16.77 9.95 7.16
N LYS A 463 16.93 11.12 7.81
CA LYS A 463 17.01 12.39 7.12
C LYS A 463 18.25 12.44 6.20
N GLU A 464 19.41 12.13 6.74
CA GLU A 464 20.67 12.11 5.96
C GLU A 464 20.56 11.12 4.80
N ALA A 465 20.07 9.90 5.05
CA ALA A 465 19.86 8.90 4.01
C ALA A 465 18.91 9.38 2.93
N SER A 466 17.77 9.98 3.31
CA SER A 466 16.79 10.51 2.36
C SER A 466 17.35 11.66 1.53
N ASP A 467 18.08 12.58 2.14
CA ASP A 467 18.71 13.71 1.44
C ASP A 467 19.70 13.26 0.36
N HIS A 468 20.38 12.10 0.55
CA HIS A 468 21.35 11.54 -0.39
C HIS A 468 20.75 10.57 -1.40
N MET A 469 19.67 9.86 -1.03
CA MET A 469 19.13 8.76 -1.84
C MET A 469 17.84 9.12 -2.58
N THR A 470 17.08 10.14 -2.13
CA THR A 470 15.82 10.53 -2.76
C THR A 470 16.00 11.84 -3.53
N HIS A 471 15.84 11.79 -4.85
CA HIS A 471 16.02 12.95 -5.72
C HIS A 471 14.73 13.31 -6.43
N VAL A 472 14.33 14.58 -6.35
CA VAL A 472 13.20 15.11 -7.12
C VAL A 472 13.61 15.25 -8.58
N LEU A 473 12.92 14.54 -9.47
CA LEU A 473 13.11 14.60 -10.92
C LEU A 473 12.45 15.83 -11.51
N ARG A 474 11.22 16.12 -11.10
CA ARG A 474 10.40 17.22 -11.63
C ARG A 474 9.38 17.69 -10.61
N ARG A 475 9.09 19.01 -10.64
CA ARG A 475 8.07 19.67 -9.85
C ARG A 475 7.05 20.34 -10.78
N TYR A 476 5.77 20.17 -10.47
CA TYR A 476 4.62 20.76 -11.16
C TYR A 476 3.94 21.73 -10.20
N THR A 477 3.87 23.00 -10.59
CA THR A 477 3.21 24.03 -9.79
C THR A 477 1.77 24.21 -10.28
N PRO A 478 0.79 24.35 -9.37
CA PRO A 478 -0.60 24.58 -9.74
C PRO A 478 -0.78 25.81 -10.64
N ASN A 479 -1.61 25.69 -11.67
CA ASN A 479 -2.06 26.82 -12.48
C ASN A 479 -3.33 27.42 -11.84
N GLU A 480 -3.24 28.64 -11.32
CA GLU A 480 -4.34 29.29 -10.57
C GLU A 480 -5.69 29.25 -11.31
N LYS A 481 -5.69 29.53 -12.63
CA LYS A 481 -6.92 29.51 -13.43
C LYS A 481 -7.55 28.11 -13.54
N ASN A 482 -6.72 27.07 -13.58
CA ASN A 482 -7.21 25.70 -13.60
C ASN A 482 -7.70 25.28 -12.21
N VAL A 483 -7.00 25.70 -11.15
CA VAL A 483 -7.40 25.44 -9.74
C VAL A 483 -8.81 25.98 -9.50
N GLU A 484 -9.08 27.26 -9.86
CA GLU A 484 -10.41 27.86 -9.72
C GLU A 484 -11.50 27.04 -10.41
N LYS A 485 -11.25 26.62 -11.66
CA LYS A 485 -12.19 25.79 -12.41
C LYS A 485 -12.38 24.41 -11.78
N TYR A 486 -11.29 23.78 -11.32
CA TYR A 486 -11.39 22.45 -10.73
C TYR A 486 -12.08 22.45 -9.36
N ILE A 487 -12.05 23.55 -8.62
CA ILE A 487 -12.86 23.69 -7.39
C ILE A 487 -14.35 23.57 -7.75
N GLU A 488 -14.83 24.35 -8.73
CA GLU A 488 -16.23 24.31 -9.17
C GLU A 488 -16.64 22.92 -9.69
N ILE A 489 -15.76 22.29 -10.47
CA ILE A 489 -16.03 20.95 -11.05
C ILE A 489 -16.04 19.88 -9.97
N PHE A 490 -15.13 19.97 -9.00
CA PHE A 490 -15.05 19.05 -7.89
C PHE A 490 -16.32 19.09 -7.02
N ASP A 491 -16.85 20.28 -6.72
CA ASP A 491 -18.09 20.43 -5.96
C ASP A 491 -19.28 19.75 -6.68
N ILE A 492 -19.35 19.86 -8.01
CA ILE A 492 -20.37 19.17 -8.81
C ILE A 492 -20.13 17.65 -8.77
N TRP A 493 -18.88 17.22 -8.93
CA TRP A 493 -18.51 15.80 -8.93
C TRP A 493 -18.82 15.13 -7.58
N ASP A 494 -18.49 15.78 -6.47
CA ASP A 494 -18.77 15.28 -5.12
C ASP A 494 -20.27 15.16 -4.86
N SER A 495 -21.08 16.14 -5.30
CA SER A 495 -22.54 16.09 -5.18
C SER A 495 -23.19 14.92 -5.92
N CYS A 496 -22.52 14.33 -6.91
CA CYS A 496 -23.03 13.15 -7.61
C CYS A 496 -23.14 11.92 -6.70
N TYR A 497 -22.24 11.78 -5.72
CA TYR A 497 -22.36 10.71 -4.75
C TYR A 497 -23.65 10.83 -3.95
N ASP A 498 -23.94 11.98 -3.38
CA ASP A 498 -25.16 12.22 -2.59
C ASP A 498 -26.44 11.97 -3.40
N GLY A 499 -26.43 12.33 -4.68
CA GLY A 499 -27.56 12.09 -5.59
C GLY A 499 -27.80 10.61 -5.92
N LEU A 500 -26.77 9.78 -5.88
CA LEU A 500 -26.82 8.38 -6.32
C LEU A 500 -26.84 7.37 -5.16
N CYS A 501 -26.21 7.68 -4.02
CA CYS A 501 -26.06 6.75 -2.89
C CYS A 501 -27.39 6.42 -2.20
N GLN A 502 -28.37 7.32 -2.22
CA GLN A 502 -29.68 7.13 -1.57
C GLN A 502 -30.57 6.11 -2.27
N GLY A 503 -30.39 5.86 -3.56
CA GLY A 503 -31.22 4.94 -4.36
C GLY A 503 -30.44 4.13 -5.38
N ALA A 504 -30.06 4.72 -6.49
CA ALA A 504 -29.55 4.02 -7.67
C ALA A 504 -28.37 3.07 -7.39
N PHE A 505 -27.42 3.43 -6.58
CA PHE A 505 -26.29 2.56 -6.25
C PHE A 505 -26.73 1.29 -5.51
N LYS A 506 -27.59 1.43 -4.51
CA LYS A 506 -28.11 0.28 -3.73
C LYS A 506 -28.92 -0.67 -4.60
N GLU A 507 -29.80 -0.12 -5.43
CA GLU A 507 -30.65 -0.91 -6.34
C GLU A 507 -29.81 -1.66 -7.38
N ILE A 508 -28.85 -0.98 -8.02
CA ILE A 508 -27.91 -1.60 -8.97
C ILE A 508 -27.09 -2.69 -8.30
N TYR A 509 -26.59 -2.45 -7.10
CA TYR A 509 -25.79 -3.43 -6.35
C TYR A 509 -26.60 -4.68 -6.01
N GLN A 510 -27.84 -4.54 -5.54
CA GLN A 510 -28.73 -5.67 -5.28
C GLN A 510 -29.04 -6.47 -6.55
N TYR A 511 -29.40 -5.79 -7.63
CA TYR A 511 -29.62 -6.43 -8.92
C TYR A 511 -28.39 -7.21 -9.42
N GLN A 512 -27.19 -6.63 -9.28
CA GLN A 512 -25.93 -7.30 -9.67
C GLN A 512 -25.64 -8.53 -8.81
N LYS A 513 -26.03 -8.57 -7.53
CA LYS A 513 -25.94 -9.77 -6.68
C LYS A 513 -26.91 -10.86 -7.12
N GLU A 514 -28.13 -10.50 -7.47
CA GLU A 514 -29.15 -11.45 -7.92
C GLU A 514 -28.81 -12.10 -9.26
N VAL A 515 -28.23 -11.36 -10.20
CA VAL A 515 -27.84 -11.87 -11.53
C VAL A 515 -26.58 -12.73 -11.48
N LYS A 516 -25.72 -12.59 -10.46
CA LYS A 516 -24.49 -13.40 -10.30
C LYS A 516 -24.71 -14.72 -9.55
N ASN A 517 -25.87 -14.90 -8.91
CA ASN A 517 -26.31 -16.15 -8.29
C ASN A 517 -27.19 -16.97 -9.25
#